data_539ff195ceae55d70ef5ba7b1dc3f908
#
_entry.id   539ff195ceae55d70ef5ba7b1dc3f908
#
_cell.length_a   1.000
_cell.length_b   1.000
_cell.length_c   1.000
_cell.angle_alpha   90.00
_cell.angle_beta   90.00
_cell.angle_gamma   90.00
#
_symmetry.space_group_name_H-M   'P 1'
#
loop_
_entity.id
_entity.type
_entity.pdbx_description
1 polymer ?
#
loop_
_entity_poly.entity_id
_entity_poly.type
_entity_poly.pdbx_seq_one_letter_code
_entity_poly.pdbx_strand_id
1 'polypeptide(L)'
;LVVFAGEAFTQLPITCDYVSAKMFLNTTSPSLISTQGTAIGAALRTAIASFGADKSDAGRAIVLITDGENHEDDAVAMAKQAHDLGIQVFVVGIGKPEGAPIPKAGSNDYMKDRSGQVVVSRLNEEMCQQIAAAGHGVYVRCDNTNTAMRTLQKELDELATADIESTIYADYNEQYQ
;
A
#
# COMPACT_ATOMS: atom_id res chain seq x y z
N LEU A 1 3.93 -5.25 7.78
CA LEU A 1 2.86 -4.25 7.91
C LEU A 1 3.47 -2.90 8.24
N VAL A 2 3.26 -1.92 7.37
CA VAL A 2 3.64 -0.53 7.59
C VAL A 2 2.37 0.28 7.85
N VAL A 3 2.40 1.14 8.85
CA VAL A 3 1.30 2.07 9.18
C VAL A 3 1.83 3.48 9.00
N PHE A 4 1.01 4.35 8.42
CA PHE A 4 1.41 5.71 8.13
C PHE A 4 0.29 6.74 8.30
N ALA A 5 0.70 7.97 8.57
CA ALA A 5 -0.08 9.20 8.55
C ALA A 5 0.88 10.35 8.15
N GLY A 6 1.12 11.37 8.97
CA GLY A 6 2.19 12.36 8.73
C GLY A 6 3.62 11.76 8.82
N GLU A 7 3.75 10.57 9.36
CA GLU A 7 4.96 9.76 9.40
C GLU A 7 4.63 8.28 9.15
N ALA A 8 5.65 7.45 8.91
CA ALA A 8 5.47 6.02 8.65
C ALA A 8 6.40 5.16 9.52
N PHE A 9 5.90 4.03 9.99
CA PHE A 9 6.71 3.06 10.74
C PHE A 9 6.29 1.61 10.46
N THR A 10 7.21 0.69 10.69
CA THR A 10 6.96 -0.73 10.55
C THR A 10 6.31 -1.27 11.82
N GLN A 11 5.02 -1.58 11.74
CA GLN A 11 4.25 -2.20 12.82
C GLN A 11 4.58 -3.69 12.97
N LEU A 12 4.83 -4.38 11.86
CA LEU A 12 5.24 -5.77 11.81
C LEU A 12 6.21 -5.96 10.65
N PRO A 13 7.41 -6.50 10.89
CA PRO A 13 8.34 -6.91 9.83
C PRO A 13 7.73 -7.97 8.91
N ILE A 14 8.38 -8.23 7.77
CA ILE A 14 7.98 -9.33 6.87
C ILE A 14 8.10 -10.66 7.63
N THR A 15 7.04 -11.44 7.62
CA THR A 15 6.93 -12.71 8.35
C THR A 15 5.97 -13.66 7.67
N CYS A 16 6.19 -14.95 7.83
CA CYS A 16 5.26 -16.03 7.46
C CYS A 16 4.26 -16.36 8.57
N ASP A 17 4.33 -15.70 9.73
CA ASP A 17 3.41 -15.91 10.84
C ASP A 17 2.09 -15.14 10.61
N TYR A 18 1.14 -15.81 9.97
CA TYR A 18 -0.19 -15.24 9.70
C TYR A 18 -1.01 -14.94 10.95
N VAL A 19 -0.76 -15.64 12.05
CA VAL A 19 -1.48 -15.41 13.31
C VAL A 19 -1.06 -14.08 13.89
N SER A 20 0.23 -13.86 14.03
CA SER A 20 0.79 -12.57 14.45
C SER A 20 0.38 -11.45 13.51
N ALA A 21 0.44 -11.68 12.19
CA ALA A 21 0.05 -10.67 11.21
C ALA A 21 -1.41 -10.20 11.39
N LYS A 22 -2.33 -11.13 11.57
CA LYS A 22 -3.75 -10.79 11.86
C LYS A 22 -3.93 -10.06 13.19
N MET A 23 -3.18 -10.46 14.21
CA MET A 23 -3.22 -9.80 15.53
C MET A 23 -2.77 -8.34 15.42
N PHE A 24 -1.62 -8.08 14.78
CA PHE A 24 -1.11 -6.72 14.58
C PHE A 24 -2.05 -5.88 13.72
N LEU A 25 -2.63 -6.45 12.66
CA LEU A 25 -3.62 -5.76 11.84
C LEU A 25 -4.86 -5.35 12.66
N ASN A 26 -5.36 -6.23 13.51
CA ASN A 26 -6.53 -5.96 14.35
C ASN A 26 -6.26 -4.90 15.44
N THR A 27 -5.01 -4.68 15.81
CA THR A 27 -4.63 -3.63 16.79
C THR A 27 -4.33 -2.28 16.11
N THR A 28 -4.34 -2.24 14.78
CA THR A 28 -4.11 -1.00 14.04
C THR A 28 -5.29 -0.03 14.25
N SER A 29 -4.96 1.17 14.70
CA SER A 29 -5.95 2.22 14.94
C SER A 29 -5.36 3.60 14.63
N PRO A 30 -6.17 4.63 14.36
CA PRO A 30 -5.69 5.98 14.10
C PRO A 30 -4.88 6.60 15.25
N SER A 31 -5.01 6.07 16.46
CA SER A 31 -4.26 6.54 17.63
C SER A 31 -2.81 6.05 17.71
N LEU A 32 -2.38 5.14 16.81
CA LEU A 32 -1.00 4.66 16.76
C LEU A 32 -0.01 5.73 16.30
N ILE A 33 -0.47 6.70 15.50
CA ILE A 33 0.36 7.78 14.97
C ILE A 33 -0.16 9.10 15.51
N SER A 34 0.71 9.83 16.21
CA SER A 34 0.39 11.14 16.79
C SER A 34 0.49 12.27 15.76
N THR A 35 1.37 12.12 14.78
CA THR A 35 1.61 13.09 13.71
C THR A 35 0.52 12.95 12.66
N GLN A 36 -0.34 13.96 12.56
CA GLN A 36 -1.38 14.01 11.54
C GLN A 36 -0.79 14.41 10.19
N GLY A 37 -1.44 13.99 9.11
CA GLY A 37 -1.02 14.21 7.74
C GLY A 37 -1.08 12.91 6.93
N THR A 38 -0.66 12.99 5.67
CA THR A 38 -0.61 11.81 4.79
C THR A 38 0.70 11.84 4.00
N ALA A 39 1.70 11.10 4.46
CA ALA A 39 3.03 11.00 3.87
C ALA A 39 3.19 9.64 3.15
N ILE A 40 2.60 9.51 1.96
CA ILE A 40 2.62 8.26 1.17
C ILE A 40 4.05 7.90 0.75
N GLY A 41 4.88 8.88 0.38
CA GLY A 41 6.27 8.62 0.01
C GLY A 41 7.10 8.11 1.19
N ALA A 42 6.87 8.60 2.41
CA ALA A 42 7.50 8.05 3.62
C ALA A 42 7.07 6.60 3.87
N ALA A 43 5.79 6.28 3.64
CA ALA A 43 5.27 4.91 3.75
C ALA A 43 5.94 3.97 2.74
N LEU A 44 6.03 4.38 1.47
CA LEU A 44 6.71 3.61 0.43
C LEU A 44 8.20 3.42 0.74
N ARG A 45 8.89 4.47 1.19
CA ARG A 45 10.31 4.37 1.62
C ARG A 45 10.49 3.37 2.75
N THR A 46 9.63 3.41 3.76
CA THR A 46 9.66 2.46 4.88
C THR A 46 9.37 1.03 4.43
N ALA A 47 8.42 0.86 3.51
CA ALA A 47 8.10 -0.45 2.92
C ALA A 47 9.26 -1.00 2.09
N ILE A 48 9.88 -0.18 1.23
CA ILE A 48 11.08 -0.56 0.47
C ILE A 48 12.21 -1.02 1.40
N ALA A 49 12.47 -0.26 2.46
CA ALA A 49 13.50 -0.60 3.44
C ALA A 49 13.22 -1.93 4.17
N SER A 50 11.94 -2.30 4.30
CA SER A 50 11.54 -3.56 4.96
C SER A 50 11.92 -4.83 4.19
N PHE A 51 12.18 -4.73 2.88
CA PHE A 51 12.67 -5.86 2.08
C PHE A 51 14.17 -6.16 2.27
N GLY A 52 14.93 -5.24 2.91
CA GLY A 52 16.37 -5.41 3.10
C GLY A 52 17.18 -5.24 1.82
N ALA A 53 18.47 -5.55 1.92
CA ALA A 53 19.42 -5.46 0.82
C ALA A 53 19.53 -6.75 -0.02
N ASP A 54 18.97 -7.84 0.46
CA ASP A 54 19.06 -9.14 -0.20
C ASP A 54 18.25 -9.13 -1.49
N LYS A 55 18.91 -9.42 -2.59
CA LYS A 55 18.23 -9.69 -3.86
C LYS A 55 17.64 -11.09 -3.78
N SER A 56 16.41 -11.17 -3.35
CA SER A 56 15.60 -12.38 -3.48
C SER A 56 15.13 -12.50 -4.92
N ASP A 57 15.17 -13.71 -5.48
CA ASP A 57 14.55 -14.00 -6.78
C ASP A 57 13.02 -14.10 -6.68
N ALA A 58 12.46 -13.95 -5.47
CA ALA A 58 11.02 -13.92 -5.25
C ALA A 58 10.41 -12.57 -5.59
N GLY A 59 9.27 -12.54 -6.27
CA GLY A 59 8.51 -11.34 -6.58
C GLY A 59 8.19 -10.51 -5.34
N ARG A 60 8.46 -9.22 -5.44
CA ARG A 60 8.26 -8.27 -4.35
C ARG A 60 7.16 -7.29 -4.71
N ALA A 61 6.19 -7.18 -3.81
CA ALA A 61 5.07 -6.28 -3.99
C ALA A 61 4.80 -5.44 -2.73
N ILE A 62 4.44 -4.19 -2.93
CA ILE A 62 3.85 -3.32 -1.92
C ILE A 62 2.37 -3.14 -2.28
N VAL A 63 1.48 -3.43 -1.34
CA VAL A 63 0.06 -3.10 -1.45
C VAL A 63 -0.19 -1.86 -0.60
N LEU A 64 -0.37 -0.72 -1.27
CA LEU A 64 -0.69 0.56 -0.64
C LEU A 64 -2.21 0.72 -0.54
N ILE A 65 -2.72 0.91 0.67
CA ILE A 65 -4.15 1.15 0.94
C ILE A 65 -4.30 2.61 1.40
N THR A 66 -4.97 3.44 0.61
CA THR A 66 -5.04 4.89 0.84
C THR A 66 -6.29 5.49 0.19
N ASP A 67 -6.68 6.70 0.61
CA ASP A 67 -7.62 7.56 -0.11
C ASP A 67 -6.91 8.45 -1.16
N GLY A 68 -5.59 8.36 -1.26
CA GLY A 68 -4.80 9.10 -2.25
C GLY A 68 -4.61 10.59 -1.92
N GLU A 69 -5.10 11.08 -0.78
CA GLU A 69 -4.71 12.41 -0.30
C GLU A 69 -3.23 12.36 0.10
N ASN A 70 -2.41 13.18 -0.54
CA ASN A 70 -0.98 13.28 -0.25
C ASN A 70 -0.59 14.75 -0.22
N HIS A 71 -0.06 15.21 0.91
CA HIS A 71 0.20 16.62 1.16
C HIS A 71 1.66 16.92 1.49
N GLU A 72 2.49 15.91 1.69
CA GLU A 72 3.79 16.12 2.35
C GLU A 72 5.00 15.65 1.57
N ASP A 73 4.84 14.78 0.53
CA ASP A 73 6.00 14.21 -0.17
C ASP A 73 5.70 13.75 -1.61
N ASP A 74 6.75 13.33 -2.32
CA ASP A 74 6.66 12.82 -3.68
C ASP A 74 6.41 11.30 -3.70
N ALA A 75 5.15 10.92 -3.57
CA ALA A 75 4.71 9.52 -3.59
C ALA A 75 4.99 8.83 -4.93
N VAL A 76 4.85 9.56 -6.05
CA VAL A 76 5.06 9.03 -7.40
C VAL A 76 6.53 8.69 -7.63
N ALA A 77 7.45 9.58 -7.21
CA ALA A 77 8.89 9.30 -7.30
C ALA A 77 9.29 8.11 -6.44
N MET A 78 8.70 7.94 -5.25
CA MET A 78 8.96 6.78 -4.39
C MET A 78 8.42 5.48 -4.99
N ALA A 79 7.27 5.49 -5.65
CA ALA A 79 6.74 4.33 -6.35
C ALA A 79 7.64 3.93 -7.53
N LYS A 80 8.14 4.91 -8.29
CA LYS A 80 9.14 4.66 -9.33
C LYS A 80 10.42 4.05 -8.76
N GLN A 81 10.94 4.59 -7.66
CA GLN A 81 12.11 4.02 -6.99
C GLN A 81 11.87 2.57 -6.52
N ALA A 82 10.68 2.24 -6.04
CA ALA A 82 10.33 0.86 -5.71
C ALA A 82 10.45 -0.04 -6.94
N HIS A 83 9.88 0.39 -8.08
CA HIS A 83 9.97 -0.35 -9.33
C HIS A 83 11.43 -0.53 -9.80
N ASP A 84 12.25 0.52 -9.75
CA ASP A 84 13.67 0.47 -10.12
C ASP A 84 14.46 -0.54 -9.25
N LEU A 85 13.95 -0.87 -8.06
CA LEU A 85 14.48 -1.89 -7.16
C LEU A 85 13.79 -3.28 -7.33
N GLY A 86 12.96 -3.45 -8.38
CA GLY A 86 12.23 -4.68 -8.66
C GLY A 86 11.07 -4.95 -7.69
N ILE A 87 10.45 -3.90 -7.14
CA ILE A 87 9.30 -4.00 -6.25
C ILE A 87 8.09 -3.35 -6.95
N GLN A 88 7.04 -4.11 -7.19
CA GLN A 88 5.80 -3.56 -7.76
C GLN A 88 4.95 -2.88 -6.68
N VAL A 89 4.24 -1.80 -7.06
CA VAL A 89 3.37 -1.06 -6.14
C VAL A 89 1.92 -1.12 -6.61
N PHE A 90 1.11 -1.91 -5.91
CA PHE A 90 -0.33 -2.00 -6.12
C PHE A 90 -1.04 -1.00 -5.21
N VAL A 91 -2.07 -0.34 -5.70
CA VAL A 91 -2.79 0.67 -4.93
C VAL A 91 -4.26 0.30 -4.80
N VAL A 92 -4.73 0.25 -3.56
CA VAL A 92 -6.14 0.07 -3.21
C VAL A 92 -6.69 1.41 -2.73
N GLY A 93 -7.50 2.04 -3.56
CA GLY A 93 -8.15 3.30 -3.23
C GLY A 93 -9.39 3.09 -2.38
N ILE A 94 -9.43 3.72 -1.20
CA ILE A 94 -10.56 3.66 -0.28
C ILE A 94 -11.23 5.02 -0.20
N GLY A 95 -12.55 5.06 -0.29
CA GLY A 95 -13.33 6.28 -0.18
C GLY A 95 -14.21 6.53 -1.39
N LYS A 96 -14.78 7.73 -1.42
CA LYS A 96 -15.65 8.20 -2.51
C LYS A 96 -15.03 9.44 -3.15
N PRO A 97 -14.99 9.55 -4.49
CA PRO A 97 -14.54 10.75 -5.18
C PRO A 97 -15.37 11.99 -4.83
N GLU A 98 -16.68 11.79 -4.59
CA GLU A 98 -17.59 12.87 -4.17
C GLU A 98 -17.28 13.38 -2.76
N GLY A 99 -16.55 12.58 -1.99
CA GLY A 99 -16.25 12.83 -0.60
C GLY A 99 -17.25 12.22 0.37
N ALA A 100 -16.77 11.96 1.57
CA ALA A 100 -17.60 11.52 2.70
C ALA A 100 -17.10 12.14 4.01
N PRO A 101 -18.00 12.49 4.93
CA PRO A 101 -17.60 12.98 6.23
C PRO A 101 -16.96 11.85 7.05
N ILE A 102 -15.90 12.17 7.78
CA ILE A 102 -15.18 11.19 8.60
C ILE A 102 -15.97 10.95 9.90
N PRO A 103 -16.44 9.70 10.17
CA PRO A 103 -17.16 9.41 11.40
C PRO A 103 -16.23 9.50 12.61
N LYS A 104 -16.73 10.05 13.70
CA LYS A 104 -16.01 10.05 14.97
C LYS A 104 -16.23 8.72 15.68
N ALA A 105 -15.15 7.99 15.97
CA ALA A 105 -15.22 6.69 16.65
C ALA A 105 -16.01 6.78 17.95
N GLY A 106 -16.96 5.85 18.14
CA GLY A 106 -17.78 5.74 19.35
C GLY A 106 -18.92 6.76 19.49
N SER A 107 -19.23 7.52 18.42
CA SER A 107 -20.36 8.45 18.42
C SER A 107 -21.06 8.49 17.06
N ASN A 108 -22.29 9.02 17.02
CA ASN A 108 -23.00 9.30 15.77
C ASN A 108 -22.64 10.67 15.16
N ASP A 109 -21.53 11.26 15.60
CA ASP A 109 -21.06 12.58 15.12
C ASP A 109 -19.89 12.42 14.12
N TYR A 110 -19.52 13.49 13.43
CA TYR A 110 -18.44 13.53 12.48
C TYR A 110 -17.23 14.30 13.03
N MET A 111 -16.04 14.00 12.52
CA MET A 111 -14.85 14.77 12.84
C MET A 111 -15.01 16.23 12.37
N LYS A 112 -14.58 17.17 13.22
CA LYS A 112 -14.61 18.60 12.94
C LYS A 112 -13.19 19.14 12.98
N ASP A 113 -12.92 20.07 12.10
CA ASP A 113 -11.66 20.82 12.09
C ASP A 113 -11.61 21.86 13.23
N ARG A 114 -10.50 22.61 13.30
CA ARG A 114 -10.32 23.66 14.33
C ARG A 114 -11.35 24.81 14.23
N SER A 115 -12.01 24.96 13.09
CA SER A 115 -13.06 25.95 12.85
C SER A 115 -14.47 25.42 13.16
N GLY A 116 -14.58 24.12 13.53
CA GLY A 116 -15.84 23.45 13.82
C GLY A 116 -16.57 22.92 12.58
N GLN A 117 -15.94 22.99 11.39
CA GLN A 117 -16.51 22.44 10.17
C GLN A 117 -16.26 20.92 10.09
N VAL A 118 -17.23 20.20 9.50
CA VAL A 118 -17.11 18.76 9.31
C VAL A 118 -15.99 18.47 8.30
N VAL A 119 -15.05 17.60 8.70
CA VAL A 119 -13.97 17.16 7.83
C VAL A 119 -14.52 16.14 6.83
N VAL A 120 -14.31 16.42 5.54
CA VAL A 120 -14.70 15.54 4.43
C VAL A 120 -13.42 15.03 3.77
N SER A 121 -13.23 13.70 3.76
CA SER A 121 -12.17 13.05 3.00
C SER A 121 -12.71 12.67 1.61
N ARG A 122 -11.86 12.78 0.59
CA ARG A 122 -12.18 12.45 -0.80
C ARG A 122 -11.13 11.52 -1.36
N LEU A 123 -11.59 10.50 -2.10
CA LEU A 123 -10.68 9.64 -2.83
C LEU A 123 -10.07 10.40 -4.00
N ASN A 124 -8.75 10.56 -3.98
CA ASN A 124 -7.98 11.09 -5.10
C ASN A 124 -7.54 9.94 -6.02
N GLU A 125 -8.44 9.52 -6.91
CA GLU A 125 -8.19 8.41 -7.83
C GLU A 125 -7.02 8.69 -8.78
N GLU A 126 -6.86 9.94 -9.20
CA GLU A 126 -5.77 10.33 -10.10
C GLU A 126 -4.40 10.08 -9.46
N MET A 127 -4.22 10.50 -8.21
CA MET A 127 -2.97 10.24 -7.47
C MET A 127 -2.75 8.74 -7.27
N CYS A 128 -3.78 7.99 -6.91
CA CYS A 128 -3.69 6.54 -6.76
C CYS A 128 -3.27 5.84 -8.06
N GLN A 129 -3.82 6.27 -9.19
CA GLN A 129 -3.46 5.74 -10.52
C GLN A 129 -2.03 6.11 -10.91
N GLN A 130 -1.58 7.34 -10.65
CA GLN A 130 -0.20 7.78 -10.90
C GLN A 130 0.81 6.97 -10.09
N ILE A 131 0.54 6.72 -8.82
CA ILE A 131 1.40 5.90 -7.95
C ILE A 131 1.47 4.46 -8.47
N ALA A 132 0.33 3.84 -8.78
CA ALA A 132 0.28 2.48 -9.31
C ALA A 132 1.02 2.36 -10.65
N ALA A 133 0.80 3.30 -11.56
CA ALA A 133 1.49 3.33 -12.85
C ALA A 133 3.01 3.50 -12.72
N ALA A 134 3.46 4.39 -11.83
CA ALA A 134 4.90 4.59 -11.57
C ALA A 134 5.57 3.37 -10.93
N GLY A 135 4.81 2.62 -10.11
CA GLY A 135 5.26 1.38 -9.47
C GLY A 135 5.04 0.11 -10.31
N HIS A 136 4.61 0.23 -11.58
CA HIS A 136 4.29 -0.90 -12.47
C HIS A 136 3.32 -1.92 -11.86
N GLY A 137 2.43 -1.47 -10.99
CA GLY A 137 1.33 -2.26 -10.44
C GLY A 137 -0.02 -1.78 -10.97
N VAL A 138 -1.08 -2.18 -10.30
CA VAL A 138 -2.47 -1.89 -10.68
C VAL A 138 -3.16 -1.09 -9.58
N TYR A 139 -3.95 -0.09 -9.98
CA TYR A 139 -4.89 0.58 -9.12
C TYR A 139 -6.22 -0.18 -9.10
N VAL A 140 -6.75 -0.45 -7.92
CA VAL A 140 -8.09 -0.99 -7.73
C VAL A 140 -8.87 -0.12 -6.74
N ARG A 141 -10.10 0.23 -7.10
CA ARG A 141 -10.98 0.96 -6.19
C ARG A 141 -11.70 -0.03 -5.28
N CYS A 142 -11.58 0.17 -3.97
CA CYS A 142 -12.34 -0.61 -2.99
C CYS A 142 -13.80 -0.11 -3.00
N ASP A 143 -14.67 -0.92 -3.57
CA ASP A 143 -16.12 -0.75 -3.51
C ASP A 143 -16.76 -1.83 -2.63
N ASN A 144 -18.09 -1.84 -2.55
CA ASN A 144 -18.82 -2.87 -1.80
C ASN A 144 -18.85 -4.24 -2.50
N THR A 145 -18.12 -4.39 -3.62
CA THR A 145 -18.00 -5.65 -4.35
C THR A 145 -16.67 -6.33 -4.06
N ASN A 146 -16.62 -7.66 -4.19
CA ASN A 146 -15.36 -8.41 -4.07
C ASN A 146 -14.48 -8.30 -5.33
N THR A 147 -14.86 -7.49 -6.32
CA THR A 147 -14.18 -7.41 -7.61
C THR A 147 -12.77 -6.84 -7.47
N ALA A 148 -12.60 -5.76 -6.71
CA ALA A 148 -11.30 -5.13 -6.47
C ALA A 148 -10.30 -6.10 -5.84
N MET A 149 -10.73 -6.83 -4.81
CA MET A 149 -9.88 -7.80 -4.12
C MET A 149 -9.51 -8.99 -5.01
N ARG A 150 -10.42 -9.45 -5.86
CA ARG A 150 -10.14 -10.53 -6.84
C ARG A 150 -9.16 -10.06 -7.90
N THR A 151 -9.30 -8.84 -8.41
CA THR A 151 -8.34 -8.27 -9.36
C THR A 151 -6.97 -8.17 -8.73
N LEU A 152 -6.85 -7.59 -7.54
CA LEU A 152 -5.58 -7.49 -6.82
C LEU A 152 -4.95 -8.88 -6.58
N GLN A 153 -5.75 -9.86 -6.13
CA GLN A 153 -5.25 -11.21 -5.89
C GLN A 153 -4.72 -11.86 -7.18
N LYS A 154 -5.45 -11.72 -8.29
CA LYS A 154 -5.01 -12.23 -9.59
C LYS A 154 -3.65 -11.65 -10.01
N GLU A 155 -3.47 -10.34 -9.90
CA GLU A 155 -2.21 -9.67 -10.24
C GLU A 155 -1.05 -10.13 -9.33
N LEU A 156 -1.32 -10.32 -8.03
CA LEU A 156 -0.31 -10.84 -7.09
C LEU A 156 0.04 -12.31 -7.39
N ASP A 157 -0.94 -13.14 -7.79
CA ASP A 157 -0.71 -14.54 -8.17
C ASP A 157 0.09 -14.62 -9.48
N GLU A 158 -0.16 -13.73 -10.45
CA GLU A 158 0.62 -13.63 -11.69
C GLU A 158 2.08 -13.23 -11.42
N LEU A 159 2.31 -12.29 -10.50
CA LEU A 159 3.65 -11.92 -10.06
C LEU A 159 4.40 -13.13 -9.46
N ALA A 160 3.76 -13.87 -8.58
CA ALA A 160 4.34 -15.05 -7.96
C ALA A 160 4.65 -16.18 -8.98
N THR A 161 3.82 -16.33 -10.02
CA THR A 161 3.99 -17.36 -11.05
C THR A 161 5.12 -17.00 -12.02
N ALA A 162 5.26 -15.74 -12.41
CA ALA A 162 6.32 -15.28 -13.30
C ALA A 162 7.73 -15.53 -12.72
N ASP A 163 7.87 -15.43 -11.41
CA ASP A 163 9.14 -15.71 -10.73
C ASP A 163 9.51 -17.21 -10.76
N ILE A 164 8.55 -18.11 -10.57
CA ILE A 164 8.78 -19.55 -10.62
C ILE A 164 9.25 -19.93 -12.02
N GLU A 165 8.63 -19.40 -13.06
CA GLU A 165 9.05 -19.67 -14.45
C GLU A 165 10.46 -19.14 -14.73
N SER A 166 10.80 -17.93 -14.28
CA SER A 166 12.13 -17.34 -14.47
C SER A 166 13.23 -18.14 -13.77
N THR A 167 12.97 -18.65 -12.58
CA THR A 167 13.91 -19.49 -11.82
C THR A 167 14.14 -20.83 -12.52
N ILE A 168 13.10 -21.46 -13.05
CA ILE A 168 13.21 -22.73 -13.79
C ILE A 168 14.06 -22.54 -15.06
N TYR A 169 13.87 -21.45 -15.81
CA TYR A 169 14.65 -21.17 -17.01
C TYR A 169 16.11 -20.84 -16.69
N ALA A 170 16.42 -20.16 -15.58
CA ALA A 170 17.79 -19.88 -15.16
C ALA A 170 18.54 -21.18 -14.80
N ASP A 171 17.96 -22.07 -14.02
CA ASP A 171 18.52 -23.38 -13.66
C ASP A 171 18.78 -24.27 -14.88
N TYR A 172 17.91 -24.21 -15.91
CA TYR A 172 18.08 -24.99 -17.12
C TYR A 172 19.27 -24.53 -17.98
N ASN A 173 19.56 -23.23 -18.00
CA ASN A 173 20.68 -22.67 -18.75
C ASN A 173 22.03 -22.92 -18.07
N GLU A 174 22.10 -23.02 -16.75
CA GLU A 174 23.34 -23.31 -16.01
C GLU A 174 23.77 -24.80 -16.12
N GLN A 175 22.82 -25.72 -16.36
CA GLN A 175 23.12 -27.12 -16.50
C GLN A 175 23.65 -27.55 -17.89
N TYR A 176 23.60 -26.65 -18.90
CA TYR A 176 24.01 -26.95 -20.29
C TYR A 176 25.21 -26.10 -20.77
N GLN A 177 25.94 -25.45 -19.89
CA GLN A 177 27.26 -24.88 -20.14
C GLN A 177 28.34 -25.71 -19.43
#